data_bc80fccdbc888d931881e108eebbc48c
#
_entry.id   bc80fccdbc888d931881e108eebbc48c
#
_cell.length_a   1.000
_cell.length_b   1.000
_cell.length_c   1.000
_cell.angle_alpha   90.00
_cell.angle_beta   90.00
_cell.angle_gamma   90.00
#
_symmetry.space_group_name_H-M   'P 1'
#
loop_
_entity.id
_entity.type
_entity.pdbx_description
1 polymer ?
#
loop_
_entity_poly.entity_id
_entity_poly.type
_entity_poly.pdbx_seq_one_letter_code
_entity_poly.pdbx_strand_id
1 'polypeptide(L)'
;MNEIKVSIITPLYKGTDYIPGLMAMIRKNAGKEAPKAKLEFILVNDSPADGSLEEEELIRNYVPDQAFELTAVNHTENQGIHAARLTGLSKAQGEYILFLDQDDAISDSAVRTLLTAAEQTHADVVAGNGCRLFFTPEHILEKQIPIYAKKAVLKEVGHEKMYLYGTDMIFS
;
A
#
# COMPACT_ATOMS: atom_id res chain seq x y z
N MET A 1 8.92 5.37 -21.95
CA MET A 1 7.98 4.55 -21.16
C MET A 1 7.94 5.19 -19.78
N ASN A 2 6.75 5.47 -19.22
CA ASN A 2 6.67 5.98 -17.84
C ASN A 2 7.00 4.82 -16.92
N GLU A 3 8.10 4.92 -16.23
CA GLU A 3 8.59 3.94 -15.25
C GLU A 3 7.67 3.95 -14.02
N ILE A 4 7.32 2.77 -13.51
CA ILE A 4 6.55 2.65 -12.27
C ILE A 4 7.47 3.06 -11.13
N LYS A 5 7.01 4.00 -10.30
CA LYS A 5 7.80 4.52 -9.18
C LYS A 5 7.47 3.84 -7.87
N VAL A 6 6.19 3.50 -7.63
CA VAL A 6 5.78 2.88 -6.37
C VAL A 6 4.83 1.72 -6.66
N SER A 7 5.16 0.53 -6.14
CA SER A 7 4.27 -0.62 -6.09
C SER A 7 3.63 -0.70 -4.70
N ILE A 8 2.32 -0.58 -4.65
CA ILE A 8 1.53 -0.70 -3.42
C ILE A 8 1.00 -2.12 -3.35
N ILE A 9 1.36 -2.86 -2.31
CA ILE A 9 1.04 -4.28 -2.16
C ILE A 9 0.07 -4.45 -1.00
N THR A 10 -1.11 -5.01 -1.28
CA THR A 10 -2.13 -5.30 -0.27
C THR A 10 -2.44 -6.79 -0.26
N PRO A 11 -2.07 -7.51 0.83
CA PRO A 11 -2.57 -8.85 1.07
C PRO A 11 -4.03 -8.79 1.50
N LEU A 12 -4.87 -9.67 0.95
CA LEU A 12 -6.28 -9.80 1.28
C LEU A 12 -6.53 -11.18 1.92
N TYR A 13 -7.19 -11.17 3.07
CA TYR A 13 -7.71 -12.36 3.72
C TYR A 13 -9.15 -12.09 4.17
N LYS A 14 -10.12 -12.76 3.54
CA LYS A 14 -11.56 -12.47 3.72
C LYS A 14 -11.87 -10.98 3.58
N GLY A 15 -11.26 -10.35 2.58
CA GLY A 15 -11.12 -8.91 2.48
C GLY A 15 -11.71 -8.30 1.22
N THR A 16 -12.58 -8.99 0.48
CA THR A 16 -13.17 -8.45 -0.75
C THR A 16 -13.98 -7.18 -0.50
N ASP A 17 -14.62 -7.05 0.66
CA ASP A 17 -15.38 -5.85 1.06
C ASP A 17 -14.50 -4.59 1.19
N TYR A 18 -13.18 -4.73 1.37
CA TYR A 18 -12.25 -3.59 1.44
C TYR A 18 -11.84 -3.07 0.05
N ILE A 19 -11.99 -3.87 -1.00
CA ILE A 19 -11.52 -3.53 -2.36
C ILE A 19 -12.04 -2.16 -2.83
N PRO A 20 -13.35 -1.82 -2.71
CA PRO A 20 -13.83 -0.51 -3.14
C PRO A 20 -13.13 0.66 -2.45
N GLY A 21 -12.92 0.58 -1.14
CA GLY A 21 -12.23 1.59 -0.34
C GLY A 21 -10.76 1.72 -0.73
N LEU A 22 -10.06 0.60 -0.87
CA LEU A 22 -8.67 0.55 -1.31
C LEU A 22 -8.50 1.17 -2.70
N MET A 23 -9.31 0.76 -3.67
CA MET A 23 -9.27 1.30 -5.03
C MET A 23 -9.50 2.83 -5.06
N ALA A 24 -10.46 3.32 -4.28
CA ALA A 24 -10.73 4.76 -4.17
C ALA A 24 -9.55 5.51 -3.54
N MET A 25 -8.93 4.95 -2.50
CA MET A 25 -7.79 5.53 -1.80
C MET A 25 -6.55 5.58 -2.70
N ILE A 26 -6.24 4.51 -3.42
CA ILE A 26 -5.12 4.48 -4.38
C ILE A 26 -5.34 5.48 -5.51
N ARG A 27 -6.57 5.58 -6.03
CA ARG A 27 -6.92 6.55 -7.07
C ARG A 27 -6.69 8.00 -6.62
N LYS A 28 -7.00 8.33 -5.37
CA LYS A 28 -6.71 9.66 -4.80
C LYS A 28 -5.21 9.93 -4.67
N ASN A 29 -4.45 8.92 -4.25
CA ASN A 29 -2.99 9.00 -4.15
C ASN A 29 -2.30 9.11 -5.52
N ALA A 30 -2.83 8.47 -6.53
CA ALA A 30 -2.37 8.59 -7.91
C ALA A 30 -2.62 9.98 -8.51
N GLY A 31 -3.67 10.67 -8.10
CA GLY A 31 -4.03 12.08 -8.31
C GLY A 31 -3.88 12.64 -9.72
N LYS A 32 -4.71 13.65 -10.08
CA LYS A 32 -4.61 14.37 -11.36
C LYS A 32 -3.36 15.23 -11.49
N GLU A 33 -2.71 15.55 -10.39
CA GLU A 33 -1.58 16.49 -10.29
C GLU A 33 -0.28 15.80 -9.86
N ALA A 34 -0.28 14.48 -9.70
CA ALA A 34 0.96 13.77 -9.40
C ALA A 34 1.89 13.87 -10.62
N PRO A 35 3.00 14.60 -10.52
CA PRO A 35 3.90 14.70 -11.65
C PRO A 35 4.54 13.33 -11.87
N LYS A 36 4.12 12.64 -12.93
CA LYS A 36 4.86 11.55 -13.56
C LYS A 36 5.11 10.26 -12.76
N ALA A 37 4.73 10.14 -11.51
CA ALA A 37 4.93 8.89 -10.78
C ALA A 37 3.78 7.93 -11.11
N LYS A 38 4.05 6.94 -11.95
CA LYS A 38 3.12 5.86 -12.22
C LYS A 38 3.08 4.95 -11.00
N LEU A 39 1.89 4.70 -10.47
CA LEU A 39 1.68 3.76 -9.39
C LEU A 39 1.28 2.40 -9.94
N GLU A 40 1.65 1.36 -9.24
CA GLU A 40 1.15 0.01 -9.39
C GLU A 40 0.44 -0.41 -8.12
N PHE A 41 -0.73 -1.02 -8.25
CA PHE A 41 -1.47 -1.57 -7.13
C PHE A 41 -1.60 -3.07 -7.29
N ILE A 42 -1.08 -3.83 -6.33
CA ILE A 42 -1.01 -5.28 -6.37
C ILE A 42 -1.86 -5.84 -5.22
N LEU A 43 -2.95 -6.51 -5.58
CA LEU A 43 -3.81 -7.23 -4.65
C LEU A 43 -3.43 -8.71 -4.65
N VAL A 44 -3.24 -9.29 -3.48
CA VAL A 44 -2.94 -10.72 -3.32
C VAL A 44 -4.00 -11.35 -2.43
N ASN A 45 -4.90 -12.13 -3.02
CA ASN A 45 -5.93 -12.86 -2.29
C ASN A 45 -5.37 -14.15 -1.68
N ASP A 46 -5.36 -14.21 -0.37
CA ASP A 46 -4.91 -15.37 0.43
C ASP A 46 -6.10 -16.14 1.06
N SER A 47 -7.32 -15.95 0.52
CA SER A 47 -8.52 -16.64 0.96
C SER A 47 -9.32 -17.18 -0.23
N PRO A 48 -8.83 -18.25 -0.88
CA PRO A 48 -9.45 -18.78 -2.09
C PRO A 48 -10.89 -19.27 -1.89
N ALA A 49 -11.29 -19.54 -0.64
CA ALA A 49 -12.66 -19.93 -0.30
C ALA A 49 -13.67 -18.77 -0.42
N ASP A 50 -13.20 -17.55 -0.46
CA ASP A 50 -14.06 -16.35 -0.58
C ASP A 50 -14.26 -15.92 -2.05
N GLY A 51 -13.77 -16.70 -3.01
CA GLY A 51 -13.84 -16.41 -4.43
C GLY A 51 -12.53 -15.89 -5.02
N SER A 52 -12.53 -15.70 -6.32
CA SER A 52 -11.39 -15.19 -7.09
C SER A 52 -11.50 -13.68 -7.27
N LEU A 53 -10.36 -12.98 -7.26
CA LEU A 53 -10.33 -11.54 -7.53
C LEU A 53 -10.83 -11.18 -8.93
N GLU A 54 -10.72 -12.07 -9.90
CA GLU A 54 -11.25 -11.85 -11.25
C GLU A 54 -12.79 -11.87 -11.28
N GLU A 55 -13.45 -12.42 -10.27
CA GLU A 55 -14.91 -12.40 -10.13
C GLU A 55 -15.41 -11.07 -9.56
N GLU A 56 -14.55 -10.32 -8.86
CA GLU A 56 -14.88 -9.00 -8.34
C GLU A 56 -15.13 -8.00 -9.46
N GLU A 57 -16.30 -7.37 -9.47
CA GLU A 57 -16.72 -6.48 -10.55
C GLU A 57 -15.76 -5.33 -10.78
N LEU A 58 -15.25 -4.72 -9.72
CA LEU A 58 -14.30 -3.60 -9.82
C LEU A 58 -12.96 -4.02 -10.42
N ILE A 59 -12.52 -5.24 -10.20
CA ILE A 59 -11.28 -5.78 -10.76
C ILE A 59 -11.50 -6.22 -12.19
N ARG A 60 -12.56 -6.98 -12.45
CA ARG A 60 -12.91 -7.47 -13.79
C ARG A 60 -13.13 -6.34 -14.79
N ASN A 61 -13.78 -5.25 -14.37
CA ASN A 61 -14.09 -4.10 -15.19
C ASN A 61 -13.03 -2.99 -15.10
N TYR A 62 -11.90 -3.26 -14.41
CA TYR A 62 -10.84 -2.27 -14.34
C TYR A 62 -10.24 -2.03 -15.71
N VAL A 63 -10.34 -0.80 -16.16
CA VAL A 63 -9.64 -0.34 -17.36
C VAL A 63 -8.45 0.48 -16.87
N PRO A 64 -7.22 0.12 -17.26
CA PRO A 64 -6.05 0.91 -16.90
C PRO A 64 -6.27 2.36 -17.33
N ASP A 65 -6.52 3.22 -16.36
CA ASP A 65 -6.50 4.65 -16.57
C ASP A 65 -5.05 5.14 -16.31
N GLN A 66 -4.79 6.41 -16.56
CA GLN A 66 -3.45 6.96 -16.37
C GLN A 66 -3.05 7.07 -14.89
N ALA A 67 -3.91 6.64 -13.97
CA ALA A 67 -3.70 6.81 -12.54
C ALA A 67 -2.78 5.73 -11.96
N PHE A 68 -3.08 4.45 -12.21
CA PHE A 68 -2.26 3.34 -11.72
C PHE A 68 -2.47 2.08 -12.55
N GLU A 69 -1.54 1.14 -12.46
CA GLU A 69 -1.68 -0.22 -12.97
C GLU A 69 -2.22 -1.13 -11.86
N LEU A 70 -3.10 -2.07 -12.21
CA LEU A 70 -3.68 -3.03 -11.27
C LEU A 70 -3.23 -4.44 -11.61
N THR A 71 -2.71 -5.14 -10.61
CA THR A 71 -2.38 -6.55 -10.68
C THR A 71 -3.15 -7.30 -9.59
N ALA A 72 -3.89 -8.34 -9.95
CA ALA A 72 -4.61 -9.21 -9.04
C ALA A 72 -4.00 -10.61 -9.08
N VAL A 73 -3.73 -11.18 -7.91
CA VAL A 73 -3.16 -12.53 -7.76
C VAL A 73 -3.98 -13.31 -6.75
N ASN A 74 -4.33 -14.56 -7.06
CA ASN A 74 -4.99 -15.46 -6.12
C ASN A 74 -4.04 -16.58 -5.71
N HIS A 75 -3.95 -16.86 -4.41
CA HIS A 75 -3.37 -18.08 -3.91
C HIS A 75 -4.37 -19.23 -4.07
N THR A 76 -3.88 -20.44 -4.25
CA THR A 76 -4.73 -21.65 -4.33
C THR A 76 -5.13 -22.17 -2.94
N GLU A 77 -4.42 -21.75 -1.91
CA GLU A 77 -4.68 -22.05 -0.50
C GLU A 77 -4.20 -20.89 0.37
N ASN A 78 -4.66 -20.83 1.62
CA ASN A 78 -4.15 -19.83 2.57
C ASN A 78 -2.69 -20.12 2.91
N GLN A 79 -1.81 -19.18 2.64
CA GLN A 79 -0.36 -19.25 2.90
C GLN A 79 0.09 -18.27 3.98
N GLY A 80 -0.81 -17.42 4.46
CA GLY A 80 -0.55 -16.39 5.46
C GLY A 80 -0.03 -15.07 4.89
N ILE A 81 -0.19 -14.02 5.68
CA ILE A 81 0.10 -12.63 5.30
C ILE A 81 1.53 -12.44 4.75
N HIS A 82 2.49 -13.15 5.34
CA HIS A 82 3.90 -13.03 4.92
C HIS A 82 4.10 -13.57 3.50
N ALA A 83 3.54 -14.74 3.20
CA ALA A 83 3.60 -15.31 1.86
C ALA A 83 2.88 -14.43 0.84
N ALA A 84 1.72 -13.86 1.21
CA ALA A 84 0.99 -12.95 0.34
C ALA A 84 1.80 -11.68 0.03
N ARG A 85 2.50 -11.11 1.01
CA ARG A 85 3.41 -9.97 0.78
C ARG A 85 4.58 -10.35 -0.14
N LEU A 86 5.19 -11.53 0.03
CA LEU A 86 6.25 -12.01 -0.85
C LEU A 86 5.75 -12.26 -2.28
N THR A 87 4.55 -12.81 -2.43
CA THR A 87 3.91 -12.97 -3.74
C THR A 87 3.72 -11.61 -4.41
N GLY A 88 3.17 -10.63 -3.70
CA GLY A 88 3.03 -9.27 -4.21
C GLY A 88 4.38 -8.65 -4.61
N LEU A 89 5.40 -8.81 -3.75
CA LEU A 89 6.75 -8.32 -4.03
C LEU A 89 7.34 -8.94 -5.30
N SER A 90 7.09 -10.22 -5.56
CA SER A 90 7.56 -10.90 -6.79
C SER A 90 6.95 -10.35 -8.08
N LYS A 91 5.85 -9.60 -7.99
CA LYS A 91 5.15 -8.97 -9.11
C LYS A 91 5.45 -7.49 -9.25
N ALA A 92 5.99 -6.88 -8.19
CA ALA A 92 6.27 -5.46 -8.14
C ALA A 92 7.32 -5.04 -9.18
N GLN A 93 7.07 -3.90 -9.84
CA GLN A 93 7.94 -3.29 -10.83
C GLN A 93 8.38 -1.88 -10.43
N GLY A 94 7.84 -1.35 -9.32
CA GLY A 94 8.18 -0.04 -8.82
C GLY A 94 9.57 0.03 -8.19
N GLU A 95 10.17 1.19 -8.29
CA GLU A 95 11.45 1.50 -7.62
C GLU A 95 11.31 1.43 -6.09
N TYR A 96 10.13 1.80 -5.58
CA TYR A 96 9.78 1.75 -4.16
C TYR A 96 8.59 0.83 -3.92
N ILE A 97 8.56 0.23 -2.74
CA ILE A 97 7.49 -0.66 -2.29
C ILE A 97 6.77 -0.04 -1.08
N LEU A 98 5.45 -0.03 -1.12
CA LEU A 98 4.58 0.30 0.00
C LEU A 98 3.72 -0.92 0.34
N PHE A 99 3.88 -1.48 1.52
CA PHE A 99 2.92 -2.47 2.05
C PHE A 99 1.77 -1.74 2.72
N LEU A 100 0.55 -2.02 2.27
CA LEU A 100 -0.69 -1.45 2.80
C LEU A 100 -1.62 -2.60 3.19
N ASP A 101 -1.91 -2.75 4.46
CA ASP A 101 -2.83 -3.80 4.91
C ASP A 101 -4.27 -3.42 4.54
N GLN A 102 -5.13 -4.43 4.35
CA GLN A 102 -6.48 -4.24 3.80
C GLN A 102 -7.38 -3.32 4.63
N ASP A 103 -7.16 -3.27 5.94
CA ASP A 103 -7.92 -2.51 6.93
C ASP A 103 -7.23 -1.18 7.33
N ASP A 104 -6.10 -0.87 6.71
CA ASP A 104 -5.40 0.39 6.92
C ASP A 104 -5.86 1.47 5.93
N ALA A 105 -5.62 2.73 6.32
CA ALA A 105 -5.87 3.89 5.48
C ALA A 105 -4.66 4.82 5.43
N ILE A 106 -4.39 5.34 4.25
CA ILE A 106 -3.37 6.38 4.03
C ILE A 106 -4.04 7.69 3.62
N SER A 107 -3.41 8.82 3.94
CA SER A 107 -3.92 10.13 3.51
C SER A 107 -3.86 10.28 1.98
N ASP A 108 -4.68 11.16 1.43
CA ASP A 108 -4.80 11.39 -0.03
C ASP A 108 -3.49 11.85 -0.71
N SER A 109 -2.47 12.21 0.08
CA SER A 109 -1.16 12.65 -0.41
C SER A 109 0.01 11.82 0.13
N ALA A 110 -0.25 10.73 0.84
CA ALA A 110 0.78 9.95 1.52
C ALA A 110 1.88 9.46 0.57
N VAL A 111 1.49 8.80 -0.51
CA VAL A 111 2.46 8.24 -1.47
C VAL A 111 3.33 9.33 -2.08
N ARG A 112 2.73 10.45 -2.52
CA ARG A 112 3.47 11.59 -3.08
C ARG A 112 4.44 12.18 -2.07
N THR A 113 4.00 12.35 -0.83
CA THR A 113 4.83 12.95 0.24
C THR A 113 6.03 12.06 0.55
N LEU A 114 5.80 10.75 0.66
CA LEU A 114 6.86 9.77 0.94
C LEU A 114 7.84 9.67 -0.24
N LEU A 115 7.32 9.58 -1.47
CA LEU A 115 8.16 9.52 -2.67
C LEU A 115 9.01 10.79 -2.83
N THR A 116 8.41 11.97 -2.64
CA THR A 116 9.17 13.23 -2.68
C THR A 116 10.30 13.24 -1.64
N ALA A 117 10.04 12.75 -0.44
CA ALA A 117 11.06 12.66 0.60
C ALA A 117 12.17 11.66 0.22
N ALA A 118 11.81 10.50 -0.35
CA ALA A 118 12.77 9.52 -0.84
C ALA A 118 13.69 10.10 -1.92
N GLU A 119 13.10 10.72 -2.95
CA GLU A 119 13.85 11.33 -4.06
C GLU A 119 14.75 12.48 -3.60
N GLN A 120 14.30 13.33 -2.67
CA GLN A 120 15.10 14.45 -2.16
C GLN A 120 16.25 14.03 -1.26
N THR A 121 16.10 12.92 -0.55
CA THR A 121 17.09 12.47 0.43
C THR A 121 17.91 11.30 -0.06
N HIS A 122 17.55 10.70 -1.19
CA HIS A 122 18.12 9.44 -1.69
C HIS A 122 18.10 8.34 -0.63
N ALA A 123 17.02 8.29 0.17
CA ALA A 123 16.87 7.34 1.25
C ALA A 123 16.27 6.03 0.73
N ASP A 124 16.85 4.91 1.15
CA ASP A 124 16.35 3.57 0.85
C ASP A 124 15.00 3.28 1.56
N VAL A 125 14.77 3.93 2.70
CA VAL A 125 13.56 3.78 3.50
C VAL A 125 13.05 5.14 3.97
N VAL A 126 11.78 5.41 3.72
CA VAL A 126 11.09 6.61 4.23
C VAL A 126 9.88 6.19 5.04
N ALA A 127 9.77 6.68 6.27
CA ALA A 127 8.63 6.44 7.14
C ALA A 127 7.82 7.70 7.34
N GLY A 128 6.52 7.60 7.18
CA GLY A 128 5.55 8.66 7.54
C GLY A 128 5.13 8.57 9.00
N ASN A 129 4.41 9.59 9.47
CA ASN A 129 3.71 9.50 10.73
C ASN A 129 2.39 8.75 10.53
N GLY A 130 2.10 7.82 11.42
CA GLY A 130 0.82 7.13 11.48
C GLY A 130 0.02 7.55 12.71
N CYS A 131 -1.27 7.33 12.68
CA CYS A 131 -2.15 7.41 13.84
C CYS A 131 -3.01 6.15 13.92
N ARG A 132 -3.36 5.76 15.13
CA ARG A 132 -4.33 4.68 15.36
C ARG A 132 -5.70 5.29 15.55
N LEU A 133 -6.65 4.89 14.71
CA LEU A 133 -8.04 5.29 14.83
C LEU A 133 -8.80 4.23 15.64
N PHE A 134 -9.61 4.68 16.58
CA PHE A 134 -10.51 3.81 17.35
C PHE A 134 -11.94 4.10 16.94
N PHE A 135 -12.64 3.06 16.56
CA PHE A 135 -14.06 3.12 16.22
C PHE A 135 -14.88 2.53 17.37
N THR A 136 -15.88 3.26 17.82
CA THR A 136 -16.97 2.69 18.61
C THR A 136 -18.24 2.64 17.76
N PRO A 137 -19.22 1.76 18.06
CA PRO A 137 -20.46 1.68 17.29
C PRO A 137 -21.21 3.01 17.15
N GLU A 138 -20.95 3.96 18.03
CA GLU A 138 -21.69 5.21 18.13
C GLU A 138 -20.87 6.46 17.75
N HIS A 139 -19.53 6.39 17.79
CA HIS A 139 -18.65 7.51 17.47
C HIS A 139 -17.31 7.07 16.94
N ILE A 140 -16.79 7.81 15.96
CA ILE A 140 -15.37 7.79 15.62
C ILE A 140 -14.66 8.57 16.72
N LEU A 141 -14.04 7.88 17.66
CA LEU A 141 -13.14 8.52 18.61
C LEU A 141 -11.80 8.74 17.90
N GLU A 142 -11.64 9.91 17.34
CA GLU A 142 -10.37 10.37 16.80
C GLU A 142 -9.37 10.59 17.94
N LYS A 143 -8.84 9.51 18.50
CA LYS A 143 -7.67 9.60 19.35
C LYS A 143 -6.44 9.41 18.48
N GLN A 144 -5.97 10.49 17.89
CA GLN A 144 -4.70 10.52 17.19
C GLN A 144 -3.57 10.24 18.20
N ILE A 145 -3.07 9.02 18.20
CA ILE A 145 -1.84 8.69 18.89
C ILE A 145 -0.76 8.68 17.81
N PRO A 146 0.10 9.71 17.75
CA PRO A 146 1.18 9.71 16.79
C PRO A 146 2.10 8.52 17.10
N ILE A 147 2.34 7.68 16.11
CA ILE A 147 3.23 6.51 16.24
C ILE A 147 4.68 6.98 16.34
N TYR A 148 4.99 8.13 15.74
CA TYR A 148 6.31 8.76 15.82
C TYR A 148 6.21 10.22 16.26
N ALA A 149 6.93 10.58 17.31
CA ALA A 149 6.98 11.96 17.82
C ALA A 149 7.84 12.91 16.97
N LYS A 150 8.66 12.39 16.04
CA LYS A 150 9.57 13.18 15.18
C LYS A 150 9.71 12.54 13.81
N LYS A 151 9.85 13.35 12.74
CA LYS A 151 10.32 12.89 11.44
C LYS A 151 11.69 12.25 11.60
N ALA A 152 11.79 10.95 11.40
CA ALA A 152 13.05 10.24 11.35
C ALA A 152 13.35 9.93 9.88
N VAL A 153 14.46 10.45 9.37
CA VAL A 153 15.05 9.99 8.11
C VAL A 153 16.16 9.05 8.52
N LEU A 154 16.00 7.77 8.23
CA LEU A 154 17.04 6.76 8.49
C LEU A 154 17.98 6.76 7.28
N LYS A 155 19.18 7.30 7.44
CA LYS A 155 20.16 7.48 6.35
C LYS A 155 20.93 6.21 5.98
N GLU A 156 21.02 5.24 6.88
CA GLU A 156 21.70 3.96 6.63
C GLU A 156 21.02 2.88 7.46
N VAL A 157 20.52 1.86 6.79
CA VAL A 157 20.02 0.65 7.44
C VAL A 157 20.99 -0.47 7.11
N GLY A 158 21.87 -0.80 8.05
CA GLY A 158 22.70 -2.01 7.94
C GLY A 158 21.80 -3.25 7.94
N HIS A 159 22.16 -4.26 7.16
CA HIS A 159 21.35 -5.47 6.89
C HIS A 159 20.93 -6.30 8.12
N GLU A 160 21.30 -5.94 9.33
CA GLU A 160 21.15 -6.85 10.49
C GLU A 160 20.02 -6.54 11.46
N LYS A 161 19.37 -5.37 11.45
CA LYS A 161 18.26 -5.05 12.39
C LYS A 161 17.24 -4.11 11.80
N MET A 162 16.23 -4.64 11.15
CA MET A 162 15.05 -3.87 10.82
C MET A 162 13.82 -4.42 11.56
N TYR A 163 13.44 -3.75 12.66
CA TYR A 163 12.14 -3.89 13.28
C TYR A 163 11.39 -2.58 13.08
N LEU A 164 10.59 -2.50 12.04
CA LEU A 164 9.79 -1.32 11.75
C LEU A 164 8.33 -1.70 11.94
N TYR A 165 7.70 -1.15 12.97
CA TYR A 165 6.27 -1.16 13.17
C TYR A 165 5.72 0.19 12.70
N GLY A 166 5.01 0.19 11.59
CA GLY A 166 4.33 1.38 11.07
C GLY A 166 3.72 1.10 9.71
N THR A 167 2.52 1.61 9.51
CA THR A 167 1.68 1.33 8.35
C THR A 167 2.03 2.15 7.11
N ASP A 168 2.89 3.17 7.24
CA ASP A 168 3.22 4.07 6.13
C ASP A 168 4.73 4.07 5.87
N MET A 169 5.24 3.02 5.23
CA MET A 169 6.65 2.93 4.84
C MET A 169 6.81 2.60 3.38
N ILE A 170 7.71 3.32 2.70
CA ILE A 170 8.17 3.03 1.35
C ILE A 170 9.58 2.48 1.44
N PHE A 171 9.83 1.37 0.76
CA PHE A 171 11.14 0.71 0.67
C PHE A 171 11.61 0.72 -0.79
N SER A 172 12.87 0.97 -1.00
CA SER A 172 13.56 0.83 -2.29
C SER A 172 14.23 -0.53 -2.46
#